data_f2100229258a61219f913121093a6f00
#
_entry.id   f2100229258a61219f913121093a6f00
#
_cell.length_a   1.000
_cell.length_b   1.000
_cell.length_c   1.000
_cell.angle_alpha   90.00
_cell.angle_beta   90.00
_cell.angle_gamma   90.00
#
_symmetry.space_group_name_H-M   'P 1'
#
loop_
_entity.id
_entity.type
_entity.pdbx_description
1 polymer ?
#
loop_
_entity_poly.entity_id
_entity_poly.type
_entity_poly.pdbx_seq_one_letter_code
_entity_poly.pdbx_strand_id
1 'polypeptide(L)'
;MKKLVPALALLSLFYCKEKPQQEQKVPVQKVTAEAPQAEVIKDAVYTEFKPEIIRNVNIKGFDVGHAFSIEGYKIASGNYKPVDGNITLPDTEEDWGNRLLLLNDNNQITYQSKGFGEAYLYEPYFYKNRQNDNIIIVCQQAFEYFFGGEAFLFEKGKMKYLGNLDIEPNNMEIKLTDILKIKESKDGITFTFDSDSLVLQPGSKDRVIKNNNVKYVYDHQSLKLHQ
;
A
#
# COMPACT_ATOMS: atom_id res chain seq x y z
N MET A 1 -20.98 -8.97 57.36
CA MET A 1 -21.12 -10.17 58.25
C MET A 1 -20.89 -11.42 57.43
N LYS A 2 -19.88 -12.24 57.89
CA LYS A 2 -19.78 -13.73 57.77
C LYS A 2 -19.81 -14.31 56.34
N LYS A 3 -18.99 -15.24 55.92
CA LYS A 3 -17.96 -16.10 56.58
C LYS A 3 -17.02 -16.66 55.51
N LEU A 4 -15.71 -16.71 55.76
CA LEU A 4 -14.73 -17.57 55.12
C LEU A 4 -14.98 -19.04 55.50
N VAL A 5 -14.68 -19.95 54.53
CA VAL A 5 -14.35 -21.36 54.83
C VAL A 5 -13.21 -21.79 53.90
N PRO A 6 -12.08 -22.27 54.45
CA PRO A 6 -11.00 -22.87 53.64
C PRO A 6 -11.18 -24.40 53.62
N ALA A 7 -10.95 -25.00 52.47
CA ALA A 7 -10.84 -26.45 52.32
C ALA A 7 -9.37 -26.85 52.10
N LEU A 8 -8.94 -27.72 52.98
CA LEU A 8 -7.59 -28.25 53.14
C LEU A 8 -7.29 -29.35 52.12
N ALA A 9 -6.12 -29.31 51.51
CA ALA A 9 -5.63 -30.33 50.61
C ALA A 9 -5.02 -31.54 51.35
N LEU A 10 -5.30 -32.75 50.89
CA LEU A 10 -4.62 -33.97 51.31
C LEU A 10 -3.63 -34.40 50.21
N LEU A 11 -2.36 -34.44 50.59
CA LEU A 11 -1.28 -35.05 49.85
C LEU A 11 -1.29 -36.57 50.10
N SER A 12 -1.35 -37.38 49.01
CA SER A 12 -1.04 -38.80 49.09
C SER A 12 0.21 -39.08 48.24
N LEU A 13 1.30 -39.38 48.95
CA LEU A 13 2.56 -39.87 48.40
C LEU A 13 2.40 -41.35 48.07
N PHE A 14 2.48 -41.70 46.79
CA PHE A 14 2.73 -43.11 46.38
C PHE A 14 4.19 -43.25 46.00
N TYR A 15 4.91 -43.99 46.81
CA TYR A 15 6.28 -44.42 46.58
C TYR A 15 6.24 -45.75 45.81
N CYS A 16 6.61 -45.76 44.55
CA CYS A 16 6.84 -46.97 43.79
C CYS A 16 8.31 -47.20 43.60
N LYS A 17 8.79 -48.36 44.05
CA LYS A 17 10.17 -48.88 43.85
C LYS A 17 10.34 -49.33 42.41
N GLU A 18 11.29 -48.71 41.72
CA GLU A 18 11.76 -49.17 40.41
C GLU A 18 12.80 -50.30 40.52
N LYS A 19 12.61 -51.32 39.69
CA LYS A 19 13.61 -52.34 39.42
C LYS A 19 14.55 -51.84 38.29
N PRO A 20 15.82 -52.19 38.29
CA PRO A 20 16.76 -51.77 37.24
C PRO A 20 16.46 -52.53 35.95
N GLN A 21 16.06 -51.81 34.89
CA GLN A 21 16.00 -52.29 33.51
C GLN A 21 17.35 -52.07 32.81
N GLN A 22 17.81 -53.15 32.15
CA GLN A 22 19.03 -53.16 31.33
C GLN A 22 18.93 -52.15 30.18
N GLU A 23 19.99 -51.37 30.01
CA GLU A 23 20.20 -50.47 28.90
C GLU A 23 20.40 -51.27 27.59
N GLN A 24 19.39 -51.23 26.71
CA GLN A 24 19.59 -51.52 25.29
C GLN A 24 20.13 -50.26 24.59
N LYS A 25 21.36 -50.33 24.11
CA LYS A 25 21.98 -49.33 23.25
C LYS A 25 21.24 -49.32 21.90
N VAL A 26 20.38 -48.37 21.69
CA VAL A 26 19.82 -48.02 20.39
C VAL A 26 20.84 -47.17 19.64
N PRO A 27 21.19 -47.45 18.38
CA PRO A 27 22.14 -46.62 17.63
C PRO A 27 21.49 -45.26 17.39
N VAL A 28 22.16 -44.19 17.87
CA VAL A 28 21.79 -42.82 17.62
C VAL A 28 22.04 -42.51 16.14
N GLN A 29 20.97 -42.54 15.33
CA GLN A 29 21.01 -41.90 14.02
C GLN A 29 21.16 -40.39 14.22
N LYS A 30 22.30 -39.90 13.76
CA LYS A 30 22.61 -38.47 13.72
C LYS A 30 21.70 -37.83 12.66
N VAL A 31 20.52 -37.39 13.06
CA VAL A 31 19.67 -36.53 12.21
C VAL A 31 20.39 -35.21 12.09
N THR A 32 21.06 -35.04 10.97
CA THR A 32 21.58 -33.72 10.57
C THR A 32 20.34 -32.87 10.29
N ALA A 33 19.99 -32.00 11.23
CA ALA A 33 19.01 -30.98 10.98
C ALA A 33 19.58 -30.07 9.89
N GLU A 34 19.08 -30.20 8.66
CA GLU A 34 19.24 -29.17 7.65
C GLU A 34 18.69 -27.88 8.22
N ALA A 35 19.56 -26.88 8.35
CA ALA A 35 19.15 -25.55 8.68
C ALA A 35 18.09 -25.12 7.64
N PRO A 36 16.98 -24.47 8.05
CA PRO A 36 16.01 -23.99 7.09
C PRO A 36 16.75 -23.10 6.10
N GLN A 37 16.74 -23.49 4.83
CA GLN A 37 17.22 -22.64 3.75
C GLN A 37 16.35 -21.36 3.84
N ALA A 38 16.98 -20.23 4.10
CA ALA A 38 16.33 -18.95 4.01
C ALA A 38 15.76 -18.84 2.59
N GLU A 39 14.44 -18.85 2.45
CA GLU A 39 13.80 -18.57 1.17
C GLU A 39 14.37 -17.25 0.67
N VAL A 40 15.08 -17.31 -0.44
CA VAL A 40 15.53 -16.11 -1.15
C VAL A 40 14.24 -15.47 -1.67
N ILE A 41 13.74 -14.48 -0.94
CA ILE A 41 12.61 -13.68 -1.38
C ILE A 41 13.06 -12.99 -2.66
N LYS A 42 12.60 -13.52 -3.78
CA LYS A 42 12.90 -12.98 -5.10
C LYS A 42 12.16 -11.66 -5.22
N ASP A 43 12.84 -10.60 -5.63
CA ASP A 43 12.22 -9.30 -5.89
C ASP A 43 10.99 -9.47 -6.76
N ALA A 44 9.86 -8.97 -6.30
CA ALA A 44 8.61 -8.99 -7.02
C ALA A 44 8.46 -7.73 -7.85
N VAL A 45 8.10 -7.89 -9.11
CA VAL A 45 7.86 -6.78 -10.05
C VAL A 45 6.36 -6.53 -10.15
N TYR A 46 5.96 -5.28 -10.02
CA TYR A 46 4.61 -4.84 -10.30
C TYR A 46 4.46 -4.61 -11.81
N THR A 47 3.35 -5.08 -12.35
CA THR A 47 3.02 -4.94 -13.78
C THR A 47 1.74 -4.13 -13.91
N GLU A 48 1.75 -3.15 -14.79
CA GLU A 48 0.54 -2.38 -15.11
C GLU A 48 -0.59 -3.31 -15.57
N PHE A 49 -1.79 -3.02 -15.13
CA PHE A 49 -3.01 -3.67 -15.60
C PHE A 49 -4.16 -2.66 -15.60
N LYS A 50 -5.19 -2.97 -16.38
CA LYS A 50 -6.39 -2.13 -16.48
C LYS A 50 -7.55 -2.82 -15.80
N PRO A 51 -8.00 -2.33 -14.64
CA PRO A 51 -9.21 -2.84 -14.00
C PRO A 51 -10.46 -2.56 -14.86
N GLU A 52 -11.55 -3.22 -14.52
CA GLU A 52 -12.86 -2.94 -15.12
C GLU A 52 -13.30 -1.50 -14.79
N ILE A 53 -13.63 -0.73 -15.81
CA ILE A 53 -14.16 0.62 -15.64
C ILE A 53 -15.64 0.52 -15.28
N ILE A 54 -16.03 1.14 -14.17
CA ILE A 54 -17.42 1.22 -13.76
C ILE A 54 -18.00 2.54 -14.25
N ARG A 55 -19.10 2.45 -14.96
CA ARG A 55 -19.91 3.61 -15.35
C ARG A 55 -21.04 3.79 -14.33
N ASN A 56 -21.44 5.04 -14.09
CA ASN A 56 -22.59 5.37 -13.25
C ASN A 56 -22.41 5.05 -11.74
N VAL A 57 -21.22 5.24 -11.20
CA VAL A 57 -21.02 5.25 -9.74
C VAL A 57 -21.59 6.56 -9.19
N ASN A 58 -22.59 6.46 -8.33
CA ASN A 58 -23.19 7.62 -7.67
C ASN A 58 -22.78 7.65 -6.20
N ILE A 59 -22.06 8.68 -5.80
CA ILE A 59 -21.66 8.94 -4.41
C ILE A 59 -22.23 10.32 -4.05
N LYS A 60 -23.10 10.34 -3.03
CA LYS A 60 -23.75 11.60 -2.61
C LYS A 60 -22.71 12.65 -2.22
N GLY A 61 -22.79 13.82 -2.83
CA GLY A 61 -21.86 14.92 -2.55
C GLY A 61 -20.44 14.73 -3.11
N PHE A 62 -20.28 13.80 -4.07
CA PHE A 62 -18.99 13.58 -4.71
C PHE A 62 -19.15 13.50 -6.23
N ASP A 63 -18.33 14.23 -6.96
CA ASP A 63 -18.27 14.21 -8.42
C ASP A 63 -17.20 13.20 -8.86
N VAL A 64 -17.66 12.07 -9.42
CA VAL A 64 -16.80 10.95 -9.79
C VAL A 64 -16.21 11.22 -11.17
N GLY A 65 -14.90 11.40 -11.26
CA GLY A 65 -14.15 11.50 -12.51
C GLY A 65 -13.87 10.13 -13.11
N HIS A 66 -13.33 9.21 -12.31
CA HIS A 66 -13.00 7.83 -12.70
C HIS A 66 -13.50 6.84 -11.65
N ALA A 67 -13.95 5.67 -12.08
CA ALA A 67 -14.28 4.58 -11.17
C ALA A 67 -13.94 3.21 -11.76
N PHE A 68 -13.42 2.32 -10.90
CA PHE A 68 -12.91 1.01 -11.27
C PHE A 68 -13.38 -0.06 -10.28
N SER A 69 -13.54 -1.30 -10.77
CA SER A 69 -13.81 -2.49 -9.95
C SER A 69 -12.54 -3.31 -9.75
N ILE A 70 -12.21 -3.63 -8.51
CA ILE A 70 -11.06 -4.46 -8.15
C ILE A 70 -11.45 -5.36 -6.98
N GLU A 71 -11.46 -6.68 -7.19
CA GLU A 71 -11.60 -7.69 -6.12
C GLU A 71 -12.82 -7.47 -5.21
N GLY A 72 -13.96 -7.07 -5.77
CA GLY A 72 -15.19 -6.79 -5.01
C GLY A 72 -15.24 -5.39 -4.38
N TYR A 73 -14.21 -4.58 -4.58
CA TYR A 73 -14.18 -3.18 -4.15
C TYR A 73 -14.33 -2.24 -5.34
N LYS A 74 -14.71 -1.01 -5.06
CA LYS A 74 -14.72 0.07 -6.04
C LYS A 74 -13.71 1.14 -5.65
N ILE A 75 -12.92 1.56 -6.61
CA ILE A 75 -11.97 2.67 -6.44
C ILE A 75 -12.49 3.80 -7.30
N ALA A 76 -12.70 4.96 -6.69
CA ALA A 76 -13.18 6.14 -7.39
C ALA A 76 -12.25 7.33 -7.14
N SER A 77 -11.99 8.13 -8.16
CA SER A 77 -11.32 9.42 -8.03
C SER A 77 -12.25 10.55 -8.47
N GLY A 78 -12.08 11.71 -7.85
CA GLY A 78 -12.91 12.89 -8.12
C GLY A 78 -12.87 13.90 -6.98
N ASN A 79 -13.88 14.76 -6.90
CA ASN A 79 -13.95 15.85 -5.95
C ASN A 79 -15.26 15.81 -5.15
N TYR A 80 -15.24 16.32 -3.92
CA TYR A 80 -16.46 16.65 -3.22
C TYR A 80 -17.15 17.85 -3.90
N LYS A 81 -18.47 17.82 -3.94
CA LYS A 81 -19.27 18.92 -4.45
C LYS A 81 -20.37 19.31 -3.46
N PRO A 82 -20.82 20.56 -3.50
CA PRO A 82 -21.92 21.01 -2.66
C PRO A 82 -23.18 20.16 -2.87
N VAL A 83 -23.85 19.83 -1.78
CA VAL A 83 -25.22 19.30 -1.76
C VAL A 83 -26.09 20.31 -1.03
N ASP A 84 -27.13 20.79 -1.67
CA ASP A 84 -28.00 21.85 -1.13
C ASP A 84 -27.24 23.09 -0.62
N GLY A 85 -26.15 23.46 -1.34
CA GLY A 85 -25.30 24.59 -0.99
C GLY A 85 -24.28 24.33 0.10
N ASN A 86 -24.21 23.12 0.66
CA ASN A 86 -23.24 22.70 1.67
C ASN A 86 -22.24 21.74 1.07
N ILE A 87 -20.96 21.93 1.35
CA ILE A 87 -19.89 21.00 1.02
C ILE A 87 -19.87 19.89 2.07
N THR A 88 -19.89 18.63 1.63
CA THR A 88 -19.75 17.48 2.54
C THR A 88 -18.29 17.33 2.91
N LEU A 89 -17.97 17.33 4.22
CA LEU A 89 -16.63 17.11 4.73
C LEU A 89 -15.98 15.83 4.15
N PRO A 90 -14.65 15.80 3.96
CA PRO A 90 -13.66 16.67 4.63
C PRO A 90 -13.17 17.91 3.85
N ASP A 91 -13.90 18.38 2.84
CA ASP A 91 -13.45 19.48 2.00
C ASP A 91 -13.29 20.80 2.83
N THR A 92 -12.06 21.13 3.14
CA THR A 92 -11.65 22.30 3.93
C THR A 92 -10.49 23.01 3.23
N GLU A 93 -10.05 24.18 3.73
CA GLU A 93 -8.89 24.88 3.18
C GLU A 93 -7.60 24.05 3.17
N GLU A 94 -7.49 23.06 4.06
CA GLU A 94 -6.31 22.18 4.18
C GLU A 94 -6.51 20.80 3.53
N ASP A 95 -7.75 20.42 3.21
CA ASP A 95 -8.13 19.11 2.68
C ASP A 95 -9.24 19.25 1.65
N TRP A 96 -8.90 19.64 0.44
CA TRP A 96 -9.84 19.94 -0.63
C TRP A 96 -9.35 19.40 -1.98
N GLY A 97 -10.27 19.30 -2.94
CA GLY A 97 -9.98 18.95 -4.31
C GLY A 97 -9.99 17.44 -4.60
N ASN A 98 -9.24 17.07 -5.63
CA ASN A 98 -9.17 15.69 -6.13
C ASN A 98 -8.69 14.71 -5.06
N ARG A 99 -9.35 13.56 -4.97
CA ARG A 99 -9.00 12.51 -4.02
C ARG A 99 -9.37 11.11 -4.51
N LEU A 100 -8.81 10.11 -3.85
CA LEU A 100 -9.10 8.71 -4.08
C LEU A 100 -10.00 8.17 -2.97
N LEU A 101 -11.05 7.47 -3.36
CA LEU A 101 -11.98 6.77 -2.46
C LEU A 101 -11.89 5.26 -2.69
N LEU A 102 -11.94 4.49 -1.61
CA LEU A 102 -12.22 3.06 -1.65
C LEU A 102 -13.62 2.81 -1.10
N LEU A 103 -14.44 2.09 -1.85
CA LEU A 103 -15.78 1.69 -1.44
C LEU A 103 -15.87 0.16 -1.39
N ASN A 104 -16.65 -0.33 -0.45
CA ASN A 104 -17.05 -1.74 -0.41
C ASN A 104 -18.19 -2.03 -1.40
N ASP A 105 -18.63 -3.30 -1.47
CA ASP A 105 -19.73 -3.74 -2.34
C ASP A 105 -21.03 -2.99 -2.10
N ASN A 106 -21.26 -2.50 -0.89
CA ASN A 106 -22.44 -1.74 -0.49
C ASN A 106 -22.33 -0.24 -0.81
N ASN A 107 -21.31 0.19 -1.57
CA ASN A 107 -20.99 1.59 -1.87
C ASN A 107 -20.67 2.45 -0.62
N GLN A 108 -20.27 1.82 0.48
CA GLN A 108 -19.83 2.56 1.66
C GLN A 108 -18.36 2.91 1.51
N ILE A 109 -18.00 4.16 1.75
CA ILE A 109 -16.60 4.61 1.74
C ILE A 109 -15.88 3.99 2.94
N THR A 110 -14.86 3.17 2.66
CA THR A 110 -14.01 2.51 3.67
C THR A 110 -12.64 3.17 3.80
N TYR A 111 -12.25 3.97 2.81
CA TYR A 111 -11.06 4.80 2.82
C TYR A 111 -11.28 6.03 1.94
N GLN A 112 -10.70 7.15 2.35
CA GLN A 112 -10.55 8.34 1.52
C GLN A 112 -9.15 8.93 1.72
N SER A 113 -8.54 9.39 0.63
CA SER A 113 -7.28 10.13 0.72
C SER A 113 -7.53 11.56 1.17
N LYS A 114 -6.47 12.26 1.54
CA LYS A 114 -6.49 13.72 1.61
C LYS A 114 -6.74 14.28 0.21
N GLY A 115 -7.33 15.46 0.13
CA GLY A 115 -7.53 16.16 -1.12
C GLY A 115 -6.22 16.72 -1.68
N PHE A 116 -6.06 16.69 -2.98
CA PHE A 116 -4.87 17.15 -3.71
C PHE A 116 -5.09 18.52 -4.42
N GLY A 117 -6.05 19.29 -4.02
CA GLY A 117 -6.34 20.57 -4.67
C GLY A 117 -6.94 20.45 -6.08
N GLU A 118 -6.90 21.52 -6.84
CA GLU A 118 -7.43 21.58 -8.21
C GLU A 118 -6.39 21.15 -9.24
N ALA A 119 -6.14 19.84 -9.34
CA ALA A 119 -5.37 19.33 -10.47
C ALA A 119 -6.29 19.23 -11.70
N TYR A 120 -5.78 19.62 -12.87
CA TYR A 120 -6.44 19.42 -14.17
C TYR A 120 -6.66 17.94 -14.47
N LEU A 121 -5.69 17.09 -14.08
CA LEU A 121 -5.75 15.63 -14.17
C LEU A 121 -5.47 15.03 -12.81
N TYR A 122 -6.30 14.05 -12.43
CA TYR A 122 -6.05 13.16 -11.29
C TYR A 122 -6.58 11.78 -11.65
N GLU A 123 -5.74 10.99 -12.34
CA GLU A 123 -6.13 9.73 -12.97
C GLU A 123 -5.41 8.54 -12.33
N PRO A 124 -6.14 7.54 -11.80
CA PRO A 124 -5.54 6.35 -11.22
C PRO A 124 -4.99 5.38 -12.27
N TYR A 125 -3.76 4.93 -12.09
CA TYR A 125 -3.09 3.86 -12.82
C TYR A 125 -2.78 2.72 -11.86
N PHE A 126 -2.88 1.47 -12.31
CA PHE A 126 -2.88 0.30 -11.47
C PHE A 126 -1.74 -0.65 -11.84
N TYR A 127 -1.00 -1.11 -10.83
CA TYR A 127 0.14 -2.01 -10.98
C TYR A 127 -0.04 -3.18 -10.01
N LYS A 128 -0.10 -4.42 -10.53
CA LYS A 128 -0.31 -5.63 -9.72
C LYS A 128 0.99 -6.41 -9.54
N ASN A 129 1.24 -6.83 -8.31
CA ASN A 129 2.26 -7.79 -7.96
C ASN A 129 1.67 -9.22 -8.10
N ARG A 130 2.27 -10.03 -8.96
CA ARG A 130 1.79 -11.40 -9.23
C ARG A 130 2.12 -12.40 -8.13
N GLN A 131 2.96 -12.06 -7.16
CA GLN A 131 3.39 -13.00 -6.11
C GLN A 131 2.49 -12.92 -4.86
N ASN A 132 1.97 -11.75 -4.54
CA ASN A 132 1.18 -11.51 -3.33
C ASN A 132 -0.17 -10.83 -3.58
N ASP A 133 -0.53 -10.60 -4.85
CA ASP A 133 -1.74 -9.91 -5.30
C ASP A 133 -1.89 -8.44 -4.82
N ASN A 134 -0.87 -7.87 -4.18
CA ASN A 134 -0.85 -6.46 -3.83
C ASN A 134 -0.96 -5.56 -5.07
N ILE A 135 -1.66 -4.44 -4.95
CA ILE A 135 -1.84 -3.49 -6.03
C ILE A 135 -1.32 -2.12 -5.58
N ILE A 136 -0.42 -1.56 -6.37
CA ILE A 136 -0.04 -0.15 -6.26
C ILE A 136 -0.94 0.65 -7.20
N ILE A 137 -1.48 1.75 -6.67
CA ILE A 137 -2.24 2.71 -7.44
C ILE A 137 -1.43 4.01 -7.46
N VAL A 138 -1.18 4.53 -8.64
CA VAL A 138 -0.54 5.83 -8.81
C VAL A 138 -1.54 6.77 -9.46
N CYS A 139 -1.98 7.77 -8.73
CA CYS A 139 -2.82 8.84 -9.25
C CYS A 139 -1.92 9.85 -9.95
N GLN A 140 -1.81 9.74 -11.26
CA GLN A 140 -1.09 10.69 -12.11
C GLN A 140 -1.71 12.07 -11.99
N GLN A 141 -0.88 13.07 -11.85
CA GLN A 141 -1.29 14.45 -11.69
C GLN A 141 -0.90 15.30 -12.91
N ALA A 142 -1.69 16.30 -13.20
CA ALA A 142 -1.32 17.37 -14.11
C ALA A 142 -1.99 18.68 -13.67
N PHE A 143 -1.25 19.78 -13.84
CA PHE A 143 -1.76 21.13 -13.83
C PHE A 143 -1.75 21.69 -15.26
N GLU A 144 -0.80 22.52 -15.62
CA GLU A 144 -0.58 22.93 -17.03
C GLU A 144 0.18 21.88 -17.82
N TYR A 145 0.91 20.96 -17.13
CA TYR A 145 1.69 19.85 -17.66
C TYR A 145 1.64 18.68 -16.70
N PHE A 146 2.08 17.51 -17.14
CA PHE A 146 2.15 16.32 -16.29
C PHE A 146 3.17 16.53 -15.16
N PHE A 147 2.75 16.18 -13.97
CA PHE A 147 3.52 16.42 -12.76
C PHE A 147 3.31 15.30 -11.77
N GLY A 148 4.32 14.51 -11.49
CA GLY A 148 4.31 13.54 -10.42
C GLY A 148 3.07 12.66 -10.26
N GLY A 149 2.87 12.15 -9.07
CA GLY A 149 1.68 11.37 -8.72
C GLY A 149 1.65 10.96 -7.26
N GLU A 150 0.46 10.72 -6.74
CA GLU A 150 0.26 10.11 -5.42
C GLU A 150 0.26 8.60 -5.52
N ALA A 151 1.04 7.92 -4.67
CA ALA A 151 1.11 6.47 -4.61
C ALA A 151 0.33 5.90 -3.42
N PHE A 152 -0.43 4.84 -3.69
CA PHE A 152 -1.23 4.10 -2.70
C PHE A 152 -0.96 2.61 -2.84
N LEU A 153 -1.05 1.87 -1.73
CA LEU A 153 -1.05 0.42 -1.68
C LEU A 153 -2.47 -0.07 -1.36
N PHE A 154 -3.02 -0.90 -2.23
CA PHE A 154 -4.23 -1.67 -1.95
C PHE A 154 -3.83 -3.12 -1.65
N GLU A 155 -4.15 -3.57 -0.45
CA GLU A 155 -3.87 -4.91 0.05
C GLU A 155 -5.06 -5.44 0.84
N LYS A 156 -5.61 -6.59 0.41
CA LYS A 156 -6.69 -7.30 1.14
C LYS A 156 -7.87 -6.40 1.54
N GLY A 157 -8.33 -5.57 0.61
CA GLY A 157 -9.45 -4.67 0.83
C GLY A 157 -9.15 -3.43 1.68
N LYS A 158 -7.88 -3.14 1.91
CA LYS A 158 -7.43 -1.93 2.62
C LYS A 158 -6.58 -1.06 1.71
N MET A 159 -6.76 0.24 1.83
CA MET A 159 -5.97 1.23 1.13
C MET A 159 -5.03 1.93 2.10
N LYS A 160 -3.79 2.14 1.67
CA LYS A 160 -2.78 2.89 2.42
C LYS A 160 -2.12 3.91 1.50
N TYR A 161 -2.05 5.15 1.92
CA TYR A 161 -1.25 6.17 1.26
C TYR A 161 0.23 5.93 1.51
N LEU A 162 1.05 5.93 0.46
CA LEU A 162 2.50 5.74 0.55
C LEU A 162 3.25 7.06 0.54
N GLY A 163 2.80 8.01 -0.29
CA GLY A 163 3.42 9.33 -0.44
C GLY A 163 3.31 9.88 -1.85
N ASN A 164 3.93 11.06 -2.06
CA ASN A 164 4.04 11.69 -3.36
C ASN A 164 5.33 11.26 -4.07
N LEU A 165 5.22 11.00 -5.35
CA LEU A 165 6.32 10.88 -6.29
C LEU A 165 6.52 12.24 -6.95
N ASP A 166 7.21 13.17 -6.29
CA ASP A 166 7.45 14.55 -6.73
C ASP A 166 8.52 14.59 -7.83
N ILE A 167 8.20 14.01 -8.97
CA ILE A 167 9.11 13.79 -10.08
C ILE A 167 8.36 13.74 -11.40
N GLU A 168 8.96 14.29 -12.44
CA GLU A 168 8.45 14.24 -13.80
C GLU A 168 9.58 14.00 -14.80
N PRO A 169 9.30 13.44 -15.97
CA PRO A 169 10.24 13.46 -17.08
C PRO A 169 10.52 14.90 -17.52
N ASN A 170 11.75 15.19 -17.91
CA ASN A 170 12.10 16.50 -18.49
C ASN A 170 11.56 16.64 -19.94
N ASN A 171 10.33 16.24 -20.12
CA ASN A 171 9.55 16.37 -21.35
C ASN A 171 8.06 16.39 -20.93
N MET A 172 7.41 17.51 -21.11
CA MET A 172 6.03 17.78 -20.67
C MET A 172 4.98 16.85 -21.32
N GLU A 173 5.32 16.14 -22.39
CA GLU A 173 4.42 15.21 -23.08
C GLU A 173 4.43 13.80 -22.49
N ILE A 174 5.44 13.46 -21.66
CA ILE A 174 5.61 12.13 -21.07
C ILE A 174 5.02 12.13 -19.65
N LYS A 175 4.10 11.22 -19.38
CA LYS A 175 3.54 11.03 -18.03
C LYS A 175 4.56 10.33 -17.13
N LEU A 176 4.49 10.57 -15.83
CA LEU A 176 5.23 9.79 -14.84
C LEU A 176 4.99 8.28 -15.02
N THR A 177 3.74 7.88 -15.24
CA THR A 177 3.33 6.49 -15.39
C THR A 177 3.93 5.79 -16.62
N ASP A 178 4.33 6.54 -17.64
CA ASP A 178 4.98 5.97 -18.85
C ASP A 178 6.41 5.48 -18.58
N ILE A 179 7.07 6.06 -17.57
CA ILE A 179 8.47 5.76 -17.23
C ILE A 179 8.62 4.99 -15.92
N LEU A 180 7.53 4.83 -15.16
CA LEU A 180 7.54 4.26 -13.82
C LEU A 180 7.78 2.75 -13.84
N LYS A 181 8.70 2.28 -12.98
CA LYS A 181 8.91 0.87 -12.67
C LYS A 181 8.83 0.65 -11.18
N ILE A 182 8.10 -0.36 -10.75
CA ILE A 182 7.84 -0.65 -9.34
C ILE A 182 8.31 -2.06 -9.01
N LYS A 183 9.09 -2.19 -7.93
CA LYS A 183 9.55 -3.47 -7.39
C LYS A 183 9.31 -3.53 -5.89
N GLU A 184 9.04 -4.72 -5.39
CA GLU A 184 8.93 -5.01 -3.97
C GLU A 184 10.01 -5.99 -3.56
N SER A 185 10.66 -5.73 -2.44
CA SER A 185 11.66 -6.59 -1.80
C SER A 185 11.34 -6.69 -0.31
N LYS A 186 12.17 -7.42 0.43
CA LYS A 186 12.08 -7.46 1.90
C LYS A 186 12.25 -6.08 2.56
N ASP A 187 12.94 -5.15 1.89
CA ASP A 187 13.26 -3.82 2.41
C ASP A 187 12.17 -2.78 2.07
N GLY A 188 11.13 -3.19 1.30
CA GLY A 188 10.00 -2.34 0.94
C GLY A 188 9.73 -2.23 -0.56
N ILE A 189 9.00 -1.19 -0.94
CA ILE A 189 8.58 -0.94 -2.31
C ILE A 189 9.47 0.17 -2.89
N THR A 190 10.07 -0.11 -4.04
CA THR A 190 10.95 0.83 -4.75
C THR A 190 10.31 1.26 -6.06
N PHE A 191 10.26 2.57 -6.26
CA PHE A 191 9.82 3.23 -7.48
C PHE A 191 11.05 3.77 -8.21
N THR A 192 11.26 3.37 -9.46
CA THR A 192 12.34 3.81 -10.34
C THR A 192 11.78 4.35 -11.65
N PHE A 193 12.56 5.11 -12.39
CA PHE A 193 12.09 5.86 -13.54
C PHE A 193 12.99 5.61 -14.75
N ASP A 194 12.40 5.24 -15.87
CA ASP A 194 13.10 4.99 -17.13
C ASP A 194 13.18 6.27 -17.96
N SER A 195 14.01 7.21 -17.50
CA SER A 195 14.23 8.49 -18.17
C SER A 195 15.66 8.96 -17.94
N ASP A 196 16.27 9.52 -18.97
CA ASP A 196 17.64 10.07 -18.91
C ASP A 196 17.69 11.43 -18.19
N SER A 197 16.54 12.08 -18.02
CA SER A 197 16.45 13.40 -17.44
C SER A 197 15.13 13.55 -16.69
N LEU A 198 15.21 13.93 -15.42
CA LEU A 198 14.07 14.06 -14.53
C LEU A 198 14.08 15.45 -13.89
N VAL A 199 12.89 15.98 -13.65
CA VAL A 199 12.68 17.18 -12.82
C VAL A 199 12.21 16.72 -11.45
N LEU A 200 12.95 17.09 -10.41
CA LEU A 200 12.54 16.87 -9.02
C LEU A 200 11.96 18.17 -8.47
N GLN A 201 10.84 18.06 -7.78
CA GLN A 201 10.20 19.20 -7.12
C GLN A 201 10.08 19.01 -5.59
N PRO A 202 11.16 18.65 -4.86
CA PRO A 202 11.10 18.54 -3.41
C PRO A 202 10.98 19.92 -2.77
N GLY A 203 9.76 20.36 -2.52
CA GLY A 203 9.46 21.70 -2.02
C GLY A 203 9.23 22.73 -3.14
N SER A 204 9.77 23.94 -2.99
CA SER A 204 9.51 25.08 -3.87
C SER A 204 10.53 25.30 -5.01
N LYS A 205 11.44 24.35 -5.24
CA LYS A 205 12.53 24.51 -6.23
C LYS A 205 12.63 23.29 -7.13
N ASP A 206 12.43 23.51 -8.41
CA ASP A 206 12.69 22.53 -9.44
C ASP A 206 14.19 22.28 -9.58
N ARG A 207 14.55 21.03 -9.71
CA ARG A 207 15.91 20.59 -9.93
C ARG A 207 15.97 19.54 -11.02
N VAL A 208 16.61 19.86 -12.14
CA VAL A 208 16.84 18.89 -13.22
C VAL A 208 17.93 17.90 -12.82
N ILE A 209 17.63 16.62 -12.87
CA ILE A 209 18.55 15.50 -12.69
C ILE A 209 18.75 14.81 -14.03
N LYS A 210 20.00 14.79 -14.49
CA LYS A 210 20.39 14.15 -15.77
C LYS A 210 20.93 12.73 -15.56
N ASN A 211 20.21 11.94 -14.79
CA ASN A 211 20.50 10.51 -14.62
C ASN A 211 19.24 9.80 -14.16
N ASN A 212 19.21 8.48 -14.29
CA ASN A 212 18.10 7.63 -13.88
C ASN A 212 18.35 6.90 -12.55
N ASN A 213 19.30 7.33 -11.73
CA ASN A 213 19.59 6.72 -10.43
C ASN A 213 18.62 7.16 -9.34
N VAL A 214 17.80 8.15 -9.63
CA VAL A 214 16.75 8.62 -8.71
C VAL A 214 15.73 7.52 -8.46
N LYS A 215 15.41 7.29 -7.20
CA LYS A 215 14.37 6.36 -6.79
C LYS A 215 13.66 6.84 -5.53
N TYR A 216 12.39 6.46 -5.39
CA TYR A 216 11.69 6.51 -4.13
C TYR A 216 11.63 5.12 -3.51
N VAL A 217 11.83 5.04 -2.21
CA VAL A 217 11.72 3.79 -1.45
C VAL A 217 10.72 3.98 -0.32
N TYR A 218 9.69 3.16 -0.32
CA TYR A 218 8.76 3.04 0.79
C TYR A 218 9.22 1.91 1.71
N ASP A 219 9.71 2.25 2.90
CA ASP A 219 10.31 1.35 3.90
C ASP A 219 9.28 0.76 4.89
N HIS A 220 8.02 0.56 4.47
CA HIS A 220 6.84 0.20 5.27
C HIS A 220 6.36 1.30 6.23
N GLN A 221 7.07 2.40 6.39
CA GLN A 221 6.69 3.54 7.24
C GLN A 221 6.52 4.83 6.44
N SER A 222 7.49 5.16 5.60
CA SER A 222 7.52 6.40 4.85
C SER A 222 8.14 6.23 3.47
N LEU A 223 7.74 7.06 2.54
CA LEU A 223 8.32 7.15 1.20
C LEU A 223 9.49 8.15 1.24
N LYS A 224 10.67 7.73 0.81
CA LYS A 224 11.89 8.53 0.83
C LYS A 224 12.53 8.60 -0.54
N LEU A 225 12.93 9.80 -0.95
CA LEU A 225 13.71 10.05 -2.16
C LEU A 225 15.18 9.68 -1.92
N HIS A 226 15.74 8.94 -2.88
CA HIS A 226 17.17 8.63 -2.99
C HIS A 226 17.69 9.11 -4.35
N GLN A 227 18.87 9.75 -4.35
CA GLN A 227 19.54 10.30 -5.53
C GLN A 227 20.94 9.71 -5.70
#